data_dbf42540560de167fa87256e7c7fd019
#
_entry.id   dbf42540560de167fa87256e7c7fd019
#
_cell.length_a   1.000
_cell.length_b   1.000
_cell.length_c   1.000
_cell.angle_alpha   90.00
_cell.angle_beta   90.00
_cell.angle_gamma   90.00
#
_symmetry.space_group_name_H-M   'P 1'
#
loop_
_entity.id
_entity.type
_entity.pdbx_description
1 polymer ?
#
loop_
_entity_poly.entity_id
_entity_poly.type
_entity_poly.pdbx_seq_one_letter_code
_entity_poly.pdbx_strand_id
1 'polypeptide(L)'
;MKRKIVAVVLASTMVFGMTACGSSGASDSSSTGSDAATDDTATDDGSEDANVTEGSSDDENTLTVWTWDPNFNIYAIEKAAEIYAKDHPGFKVDVSEIKSDDIETRLTTAVSAGDLSTLPDIFLMQDNSFQKYATNYPDIFTDLTDSGIDFSQFSQAKVAYSTLDGKNYGVPFDNGAVIACYRTDILDEAGYTLDDLTDITWSKFMEIGKDVHEKTGKYL
;
A
#
# COMPACT_ATOMS: atom_id res chain seq x y z
N MET A 1 41.69 -30.34 19.33
CA MET A 1 41.49 -29.60 20.60
C MET A 1 40.02 -29.13 20.66
N LYS A 2 39.24 -29.73 21.54
CA LYS A 2 37.79 -29.47 21.65
C LYS A 2 37.60 -28.27 22.60
N ARG A 3 37.07 -27.16 22.12
CA ARG A 3 36.66 -26.03 22.98
C ARG A 3 35.18 -26.18 23.31
N LYS A 4 34.91 -26.37 24.61
CA LYS A 4 33.56 -26.38 25.18
C LYS A 4 33.12 -24.93 25.36
N ILE A 5 31.99 -24.56 24.78
CA ILE A 5 31.31 -23.28 25.05
C ILE A 5 30.30 -23.53 26.13
N VAL A 6 30.45 -22.81 27.22
CA VAL A 6 29.53 -22.81 28.38
C VAL A 6 28.47 -21.73 28.10
N ALA A 7 27.22 -22.13 27.93
CA ALA A 7 26.08 -21.22 27.83
C ALA A 7 25.63 -20.85 29.25
N VAL A 8 25.68 -19.57 29.60
CA VAL A 8 25.10 -19.01 30.81
C VAL A 8 23.68 -18.54 30.50
N VAL A 9 22.69 -19.24 31.05
CA VAL A 9 21.28 -18.85 31.00
C VAL A 9 21.02 -17.87 32.15
N LEU A 10 20.73 -16.61 31.84
CA LEU A 10 20.21 -15.64 32.82
C LEU A 10 18.67 -15.65 32.73
N ALA A 11 18.06 -16.27 33.74
CA ALA A 11 16.62 -16.17 33.97
C ALA A 11 16.34 -14.93 34.82
N SER A 12 15.70 -13.92 34.23
CA SER A 12 15.16 -12.76 34.94
C SER A 12 13.66 -12.93 35.14
N THR A 13 13.26 -13.21 36.38
CA THR A 13 11.86 -13.23 36.82
C THR A 13 11.38 -11.80 37.05
N MET A 14 10.40 -11.34 36.27
CA MET A 14 9.63 -10.12 36.56
C MET A 14 8.41 -10.48 37.39
N VAL A 15 8.36 -9.94 38.60
CA VAL A 15 7.23 -10.02 39.52
C VAL A 15 6.22 -8.95 39.16
N PHE A 16 4.99 -9.36 38.81
CA PHE A 16 3.83 -8.48 38.63
C PHE A 16 3.26 -8.14 40.02
N GLY A 17 3.33 -6.85 40.36
CA GLY A 17 2.59 -6.29 41.49
C GLY A 17 1.25 -5.76 41.07
N MET A 18 0.15 -6.46 41.37
CA MET A 18 -1.21 -5.90 41.33
C MET A 18 -1.47 -5.16 42.65
N THR A 19 -1.81 -3.87 42.57
CA THR A 19 -2.48 -3.16 43.65
C THR A 19 -3.84 -2.67 43.15
N ALA A 20 -4.89 -3.33 43.62
CA ALA A 20 -6.26 -2.87 43.59
C ALA A 20 -6.58 -2.14 44.92
N CYS A 21 -7.18 -0.98 44.84
CA CYS A 21 -8.05 -0.33 45.86
C CYS A 21 -8.77 0.79 45.13
N GLY A 22 -10.07 0.93 45.06
CA GLY A 22 -11.16 0.64 45.94
C GLY A 22 -11.66 1.89 46.63
N SER A 23 -12.87 2.36 46.25
CA SER A 23 -13.88 3.00 47.07
C SER A 23 -14.04 4.52 47.08
N SER A 24 -15.14 4.93 46.45
CA SER A 24 -16.26 5.77 46.93
C SER A 24 -16.02 7.21 47.42
N GLY A 25 -16.81 8.13 46.85
CA GLY A 25 -17.13 9.41 47.47
C GLY A 25 -17.87 10.32 46.49
N ALA A 26 -19.17 10.45 46.64
CA ALA A 26 -20.08 11.33 45.89
C ALA A 26 -19.89 12.81 46.25
N SER A 27 -20.13 13.69 45.32
CA SER A 27 -21.04 14.85 45.40
C SER A 27 -20.77 15.91 44.34
N ASP A 28 -21.76 16.07 43.50
CA ASP A 28 -22.49 17.29 43.08
C ASP A 28 -21.73 18.56 42.64
N SER A 29 -21.91 18.94 41.41
CA SER A 29 -22.70 20.07 40.87
C SER A 29 -22.18 20.64 39.57
N SER A 30 -23.08 20.59 38.59
CA SER A 30 -23.39 21.53 37.50
C SER A 30 -22.31 22.41 36.86
N SER A 31 -22.10 22.27 35.54
CA SER A 31 -22.54 23.22 34.52
C SER A 31 -22.06 22.87 33.11
N THR A 32 -23.00 22.75 32.21
CA THR A 32 -23.06 23.14 30.77
C THR A 32 -21.76 23.41 30.03
N GLY A 33 -21.57 22.61 28.96
CA GLY A 33 -20.64 22.93 27.88
C GLY A 33 -20.67 21.79 26.84
N SER A 34 -21.49 21.99 25.81
CA SER A 34 -21.56 21.10 24.64
C SER A 34 -20.24 21.14 23.89
N ASP A 35 -19.63 20.00 23.68
CA ASP A 35 -18.83 19.73 22.49
C ASP A 35 -18.90 18.24 22.21
N ALA A 36 -19.63 17.93 21.13
CA ALA A 36 -19.73 16.60 20.60
C ALA A 36 -18.43 16.25 19.89
N ALA A 37 -17.53 15.58 20.58
CA ALA A 37 -16.51 14.79 19.92
C ALA A 37 -17.18 13.50 19.43
N THR A 38 -17.38 13.39 18.14
CA THR A 38 -17.67 12.12 17.49
C THR A 38 -16.46 11.23 17.67
N ASP A 39 -16.61 10.25 18.55
CA ASP A 39 -15.73 9.11 18.69
C ASP A 39 -15.89 8.26 17.39
N ASP A 40 -14.96 8.49 16.47
CA ASP A 40 -14.79 7.67 15.28
C ASP A 40 -14.09 6.39 15.75
N THR A 41 -14.86 5.48 16.32
CA THR A 41 -14.44 4.09 16.48
C THR A 41 -14.20 3.54 15.08
N ALA A 42 -12.96 3.62 14.63
CA ALA A 42 -12.47 2.78 13.56
C ALA A 42 -12.74 1.34 14.01
N THR A 43 -13.77 0.76 13.44
CA THR A 43 -13.92 -0.69 13.42
C THR A 43 -12.69 -1.19 12.65
N ASP A 44 -11.76 -1.74 13.38
CA ASP A 44 -10.75 -2.66 12.85
C ASP A 44 -11.52 -3.80 12.19
N ASP A 45 -11.79 -3.64 10.91
CA ASP A 45 -12.31 -4.71 10.06
C ASP A 45 -11.11 -5.62 9.78
N GLY A 46 -10.85 -6.50 10.74
CA GLY A 46 -9.93 -7.60 10.59
C GLY A 46 -10.44 -8.54 9.49
N SER A 47 -10.31 -8.13 8.24
CA SER A 47 -10.32 -9.06 7.13
C SER A 47 -9.08 -9.95 7.33
N GLU A 48 -9.27 -11.11 7.95
CA GLU A 48 -8.31 -12.19 7.87
C GLU A 48 -8.06 -12.41 6.37
N ASP A 49 -6.82 -12.17 5.95
CA ASP A 49 -6.30 -12.52 4.62
C ASP A 49 -6.35 -14.04 4.49
N ALA A 50 -7.55 -14.58 4.25
CA ALA A 50 -7.85 -16.00 4.36
C ALA A 50 -7.16 -16.86 3.27
N ASN A 51 -6.35 -16.26 2.39
CA ASN A 51 -5.70 -16.98 1.30
C ASN A 51 -4.40 -16.29 0.82
N VAL A 52 -3.55 -15.85 1.75
CA VAL A 52 -2.24 -15.30 1.38
C VAL A 52 -1.24 -16.44 1.28
N THR A 53 -0.66 -16.64 0.10
CA THR A 53 0.50 -17.49 -0.07
C THR A 53 1.74 -16.75 0.43
N GLU A 54 2.31 -17.22 1.53
CA GLU A 54 3.56 -16.70 2.07
C GLU A 54 4.75 -17.41 1.41
N GLY A 55 5.77 -16.63 1.05
CA GLY A 55 6.97 -17.12 0.43
C GLY A 55 6.87 -17.33 -1.08
N SER A 56 8.02 -17.61 -1.69
CA SER A 56 8.11 -18.08 -3.06
C SER A 56 7.67 -19.55 -3.17
N SER A 57 7.18 -19.93 -4.35
CA SER A 57 6.77 -21.31 -4.61
C SER A 57 7.97 -22.25 -4.68
N ASP A 58 7.85 -23.46 -4.10
CA ASP A 58 8.80 -24.57 -4.34
C ASP A 58 8.66 -25.18 -5.75
N ASP A 59 7.59 -24.87 -6.49
CA ASP A 59 7.38 -25.29 -7.87
C ASP A 59 8.03 -24.30 -8.84
N GLU A 60 9.08 -24.70 -9.51
CA GLU A 60 9.84 -23.89 -10.49
C GLU A 60 8.97 -23.30 -11.62
N ASN A 61 7.75 -23.81 -11.80
CA ASN A 61 6.81 -23.31 -12.81
C ASN A 61 5.73 -22.38 -12.23
N THR A 62 5.78 -22.08 -10.95
CA THR A 62 4.80 -21.22 -10.27
C THR A 62 5.46 -19.97 -9.71
N LEU A 63 4.96 -18.79 -10.07
CA LEU A 63 5.34 -17.52 -9.45
C LEU A 63 4.26 -17.08 -8.45
N THR A 64 4.68 -16.68 -7.27
CA THR A 64 3.83 -16.05 -6.26
C THR A 64 3.83 -14.53 -6.41
N VAL A 65 2.66 -13.90 -6.38
CA VAL A 65 2.51 -12.46 -6.61
C VAL A 65 1.59 -11.83 -5.57
N TRP A 66 2.03 -10.74 -4.95
CA TRP A 66 1.21 -9.92 -4.07
C TRP A 66 0.77 -8.64 -4.75
N THR A 67 -0.52 -8.36 -4.73
CA THR A 67 -1.12 -7.16 -5.30
C THR A 67 -2.51 -6.92 -4.69
N TRP A 68 -3.22 -5.82 -5.04
CA TRP A 68 -4.36 -5.34 -4.23
C TRP A 68 -5.68 -5.12 -4.96
N ASP A 69 -5.73 -5.06 -6.29
CA ASP A 69 -6.96 -4.71 -7.00
C ASP A 69 -7.41 -5.84 -7.93
N PRO A 70 -8.49 -6.56 -7.57
CA PRO A 70 -8.99 -7.68 -8.37
C PRO A 70 -9.48 -7.26 -9.76
N ASN A 71 -9.96 -6.03 -9.93
CA ASN A 71 -10.50 -5.56 -11.21
C ASN A 71 -9.44 -4.97 -12.14
N PHE A 72 -8.24 -4.73 -11.64
CA PHE A 72 -7.18 -4.10 -12.40
C PHE A 72 -5.91 -4.95 -12.41
N ASN A 73 -5.09 -4.89 -11.36
CA ASN A 73 -3.76 -5.52 -11.41
C ASN A 73 -3.81 -7.05 -11.27
N ILE A 74 -4.69 -7.64 -10.47
CA ILE A 74 -4.87 -9.10 -10.41
C ILE A 74 -5.34 -9.61 -11.76
N TYR A 75 -6.39 -9.02 -12.31
CA TYR A 75 -6.91 -9.39 -13.63
C TYR A 75 -5.83 -9.29 -14.72
N ALA A 76 -5.02 -8.24 -14.72
CA ALA A 76 -3.96 -8.05 -15.71
C ALA A 76 -2.85 -9.10 -15.59
N ILE A 77 -2.43 -9.45 -14.36
CA ILE A 77 -1.43 -10.48 -14.08
C ILE A 77 -1.94 -11.85 -14.52
N GLU A 78 -3.18 -12.20 -14.18
CA GLU A 78 -3.79 -13.47 -14.60
C GLU A 78 -3.87 -13.57 -16.14
N LYS A 79 -4.22 -12.49 -16.82
CA LYS A 79 -4.24 -12.44 -18.29
C LYS A 79 -2.85 -12.57 -18.91
N ALA A 80 -1.85 -11.94 -18.31
CA ALA A 80 -0.45 -12.12 -18.74
C ALA A 80 0.02 -13.58 -18.55
N ALA A 81 -0.32 -14.19 -17.44
CA ALA A 81 -0.02 -15.60 -17.16
C ALA A 81 -0.68 -16.54 -18.18
N GLU A 82 -1.96 -16.34 -18.51
CA GLU A 82 -2.67 -17.09 -19.56
C GLU A 82 -1.99 -17.00 -20.93
N ILE A 83 -1.44 -15.83 -21.26
CA ILE A 83 -0.73 -15.61 -22.52
C ILE A 83 0.62 -16.33 -22.48
N TYR A 84 1.39 -16.16 -21.41
CA TYR A 84 2.71 -16.75 -21.25
C TYR A 84 2.67 -18.29 -21.23
N ALA A 85 1.66 -18.87 -20.59
CA ALA A 85 1.49 -20.32 -20.49
C ALA A 85 1.27 -21.00 -21.84
N LYS A 86 0.90 -20.27 -22.91
CA LYS A 86 0.75 -20.86 -24.26
C LYS A 86 2.07 -21.35 -24.82
N ASP A 87 3.16 -20.63 -24.53
CA ASP A 87 4.51 -20.97 -24.99
C ASP A 87 5.32 -21.67 -23.88
N HIS A 88 4.80 -21.67 -22.63
CA HIS A 88 5.43 -22.27 -21.45
C HIS A 88 4.43 -23.18 -20.72
N PRO A 89 4.18 -24.39 -21.28
CA PRO A 89 3.20 -25.31 -20.69
C PRO A 89 3.56 -25.69 -19.24
N GLY A 90 2.58 -25.56 -18.34
CA GLY A 90 2.75 -25.83 -16.92
C GLY A 90 3.03 -24.60 -16.08
N PHE A 91 3.33 -23.44 -16.68
CA PHE A 91 3.49 -22.18 -15.95
C PHE A 91 2.20 -21.75 -15.25
N LYS A 92 2.35 -21.30 -14.02
CA LYS A 92 1.26 -20.80 -13.15
C LYS A 92 1.68 -19.52 -12.45
N VAL A 93 0.68 -18.75 -12.08
CA VAL A 93 0.83 -17.61 -11.16
C VAL A 93 -0.14 -17.80 -10.01
N ASP A 94 0.36 -17.70 -8.79
CA ASP A 94 -0.43 -17.69 -7.56
C ASP A 94 -0.50 -16.26 -7.05
N VAL A 95 -1.66 -15.63 -7.19
CA VAL A 95 -1.86 -14.22 -6.86
C VAL A 95 -2.60 -14.09 -5.55
N SER A 96 -1.98 -13.44 -4.57
CA SER A 96 -2.59 -13.08 -3.31
C SER A 96 -3.06 -11.62 -3.33
N GLU A 97 -4.32 -11.39 -2.97
CA GLU A 97 -4.87 -10.05 -2.79
C GLU A 97 -4.44 -9.51 -1.43
N ILE A 98 -3.53 -8.54 -1.42
CA ILE A 98 -3.01 -7.89 -0.21
C ILE A 98 -3.00 -6.39 -0.44
N LYS A 99 -3.52 -5.60 0.51
CA LYS A 99 -3.52 -4.14 0.45
C LYS A 99 -2.08 -3.60 0.35
N SER A 100 -1.89 -2.49 -0.35
CA SER A 100 -0.56 -1.88 -0.56
C SER A 100 0.19 -1.64 0.75
N ASP A 101 -0.49 -1.11 1.78
CA ASP A 101 0.13 -0.82 3.09
C ASP A 101 0.52 -2.10 3.84
N ASP A 102 -0.24 -3.18 3.65
CA ASP A 102 0.06 -4.49 4.25
C ASP A 102 1.27 -5.14 3.56
N ILE A 103 1.43 -4.99 2.24
CA ILE A 103 2.64 -5.41 1.52
C ILE A 103 3.86 -4.70 2.11
N GLU A 104 3.80 -3.38 2.30
CA GLU A 104 4.90 -2.61 2.91
C GLU A 104 5.20 -3.05 4.34
N THR A 105 4.16 -3.36 5.12
CA THR A 105 4.30 -3.86 6.49
C THR A 105 4.96 -5.23 6.53
N ARG A 106 4.53 -6.17 5.69
CA ARG A 106 5.12 -7.51 5.57
C ARG A 106 6.57 -7.44 5.12
N LEU A 107 6.88 -6.59 4.13
CA LEU A 107 8.24 -6.34 3.67
C LEU A 107 9.14 -5.84 4.80
N THR A 108 8.69 -4.82 5.55
CA THR A 108 9.42 -4.27 6.69
C THR A 108 9.65 -5.32 7.78
N THR A 109 8.64 -6.16 8.03
CA THR A 109 8.71 -7.24 9.02
C THR A 109 9.73 -8.30 8.62
N ALA A 110 9.68 -8.78 7.38
CA ALA A 110 10.61 -9.78 6.85
C ALA A 110 12.06 -9.30 6.92
N VAL A 111 12.32 -8.06 6.50
CA VAL A 111 13.66 -7.46 6.57
C VAL A 111 14.13 -7.31 8.01
N SER A 112 13.27 -6.85 8.92
CA SER A 112 13.62 -6.66 10.33
C SER A 112 13.90 -8.00 11.03
N ALA A 113 13.22 -9.06 10.64
CA ALA A 113 13.44 -10.42 11.13
C ALA A 113 14.69 -11.08 10.52
N GLY A 114 15.19 -10.55 9.40
CA GLY A 114 16.26 -11.17 8.59
C GLY A 114 15.80 -12.45 7.91
N ASP A 115 14.50 -12.60 7.70
CA ASP A 115 13.88 -13.76 7.05
C ASP A 115 13.05 -13.30 5.84
N LEU A 116 13.64 -13.41 4.66
CA LEU A 116 13.00 -13.05 3.39
C LEU A 116 12.22 -14.21 2.76
N SER A 117 12.24 -15.38 3.36
CA SER A 117 11.57 -16.57 2.82
C SER A 117 10.03 -16.45 2.84
N THR A 118 9.51 -15.50 3.62
CA THR A 118 8.08 -15.18 3.68
C THR A 118 7.61 -14.24 2.56
N LEU A 119 8.55 -13.66 1.78
CA LEU A 119 8.22 -12.75 0.69
C LEU A 119 7.90 -13.53 -0.60
N PRO A 120 6.99 -13.03 -1.45
CA PRO A 120 6.67 -13.65 -2.72
C PRO A 120 7.79 -13.41 -3.75
N ASP A 121 7.68 -14.09 -4.90
CA ASP A 121 8.61 -13.86 -6.01
C ASP A 121 8.45 -12.45 -6.59
N ILE A 122 7.22 -11.94 -6.64
CA ILE A 122 6.87 -10.63 -7.19
C ILE A 122 5.88 -9.94 -6.26
N PHE A 123 6.05 -8.65 -6.04
CA PHE A 123 5.02 -7.83 -5.40
C PHE A 123 4.90 -6.48 -6.09
N LEU A 124 3.68 -5.93 -6.11
CA LEU A 124 3.46 -4.57 -6.54
C LEU A 124 3.84 -3.59 -5.44
N MET A 125 4.39 -2.47 -5.85
CA MET A 125 4.71 -1.35 -4.97
C MET A 125 4.39 -0.02 -5.65
N GLN A 126 3.87 0.92 -4.89
CA GLN A 126 3.62 2.26 -5.39
C GLN A 126 4.94 3.02 -5.63
N ASP A 127 4.99 3.85 -6.68
CA ASP A 127 6.19 4.61 -7.06
C ASP A 127 6.76 5.46 -5.92
N ASN A 128 5.88 6.09 -5.13
CA ASN A 128 6.28 6.93 -4.00
C ASN A 128 6.94 6.16 -2.85
N SER A 129 6.67 4.88 -2.73
CA SER A 129 7.23 4.01 -1.69
C SER A 129 8.52 3.34 -2.13
N PHE A 130 8.65 3.00 -3.42
CA PHE A 130 9.75 2.18 -3.93
C PHE A 130 11.13 2.74 -3.56
N GLN A 131 11.38 4.03 -3.79
CA GLN A 131 12.68 4.66 -3.51
C GLN A 131 13.10 4.53 -2.04
N LYS A 132 12.13 4.63 -1.13
CA LYS A 132 12.38 4.44 0.31
C LYS A 132 12.88 3.03 0.61
N TYR A 133 12.21 2.01 0.05
CA TYR A 133 12.57 0.62 0.30
C TYR A 133 13.86 0.22 -0.42
N ALA A 134 14.03 0.58 -1.69
CA ALA A 134 15.24 0.29 -2.44
C ALA A 134 16.49 0.96 -1.85
N THR A 135 16.37 2.17 -1.30
CA THR A 135 17.49 2.86 -0.65
C THR A 135 17.87 2.22 0.69
N ASN A 136 16.87 1.82 1.49
CA ASN A 136 17.14 1.30 2.84
C ASN A 136 17.44 -0.21 2.85
N TYR A 137 16.93 -0.94 1.87
CA TYR A 137 16.99 -2.41 1.79
C TYR A 137 17.34 -2.89 0.37
N PRO A 138 18.50 -2.47 -0.20
CA PRO A 138 18.83 -2.77 -1.59
C PRO A 138 18.94 -4.26 -1.89
N ASP A 139 19.31 -5.05 -0.88
CA ASP A 139 19.58 -6.48 -1.03
C ASP A 139 18.31 -7.35 -1.19
N ILE A 140 17.11 -6.76 -1.01
CA ILE A 140 15.85 -7.50 -1.17
C ILE A 140 15.28 -7.42 -2.59
N PHE A 141 15.84 -6.57 -3.45
CA PHE A 141 15.38 -6.39 -4.82
C PHE A 141 16.38 -6.98 -5.80
N THR A 142 15.87 -7.68 -6.80
CA THR A 142 16.69 -8.20 -7.89
C THR A 142 17.04 -7.10 -8.88
N ASP A 143 18.31 -6.97 -9.23
CA ASP A 143 18.78 -6.09 -10.29
C ASP A 143 18.33 -6.63 -11.66
N LEU A 144 17.45 -5.90 -12.33
CA LEU A 144 16.86 -6.27 -13.62
C LEU A 144 17.55 -5.61 -14.81
N THR A 145 18.63 -4.87 -14.60
CA THR A 145 19.31 -4.07 -15.64
C THR A 145 19.69 -4.92 -16.86
N ASP A 146 20.21 -6.11 -16.62
CA ASP A 146 20.64 -7.04 -17.65
C ASP A 146 19.68 -8.24 -17.84
N SER A 147 18.43 -8.10 -17.42
CA SER A 147 17.41 -9.18 -17.47
C SER A 147 16.91 -9.51 -18.88
N GLY A 148 17.24 -8.70 -19.87
CA GLY A 148 16.71 -8.82 -21.25
C GLY A 148 15.38 -8.10 -21.46
N ILE A 149 14.82 -7.45 -20.43
CA ILE A 149 13.62 -6.62 -20.55
C ILE A 149 13.99 -5.35 -21.32
N ASP A 150 13.24 -5.05 -22.38
CA ASP A 150 13.40 -3.80 -23.13
C ASP A 150 12.67 -2.64 -22.45
N PHE A 151 13.36 -1.97 -21.52
CA PHE A 151 12.82 -0.83 -20.79
C PHE A 151 12.50 0.39 -21.68
N SER A 152 12.93 0.43 -22.94
CA SER A 152 12.54 1.49 -23.86
C SER A 152 11.07 1.42 -24.26
N GLN A 153 10.41 0.28 -24.07
CA GLN A 153 8.97 0.09 -24.30
C GLN A 153 8.08 0.75 -23.24
N PHE A 154 8.67 1.18 -22.12
CA PHE A 154 7.95 1.79 -21.01
C PHE A 154 8.15 3.30 -20.96
N SER A 155 7.23 4.00 -20.30
CA SER A 155 7.42 5.42 -20.00
C SER A 155 8.71 5.63 -19.21
N GLN A 156 9.62 6.45 -19.74
CA GLN A 156 10.90 6.72 -19.08
C GLN A 156 10.72 7.39 -17.71
N ALA A 157 9.66 8.16 -17.53
CA ALA A 157 9.31 8.74 -16.24
C ALA A 157 8.97 7.65 -15.20
N LYS A 158 8.31 6.58 -15.63
CA LYS A 158 8.00 5.42 -14.75
C LYS A 158 9.23 4.57 -14.49
N VAL A 159 10.05 4.30 -15.50
CA VAL A 159 11.33 3.57 -15.33
C VAL A 159 12.25 4.29 -14.33
N ALA A 160 12.25 5.63 -14.31
CA ALA A 160 13.05 6.40 -13.37
C ALA A 160 12.69 6.14 -11.90
N TYR A 161 11.43 5.81 -11.57
CA TYR A 161 11.03 5.47 -10.20
C TYR A 161 11.65 4.15 -9.70
N SER A 162 11.84 3.18 -10.60
CA SER A 162 12.45 1.88 -10.27
C SER A 162 13.96 1.83 -10.47
N THR A 163 14.59 2.96 -10.84
CA THR A 163 16.03 3.07 -11.05
C THR A 163 16.71 3.71 -9.85
N LEU A 164 17.73 3.04 -9.31
CA LEU A 164 18.57 3.52 -8.22
C LEU A 164 20.03 3.28 -8.59
N ASP A 165 20.88 4.31 -8.51
CA ASP A 165 22.32 4.24 -8.82
C ASP A 165 22.64 3.62 -10.20
N GLY A 166 21.78 3.88 -11.19
CA GLY A 166 21.95 3.39 -12.56
C GLY A 166 21.49 1.94 -12.78
N LYS A 167 20.94 1.29 -11.78
CA LYS A 167 20.38 -0.06 -11.82
C LYS A 167 18.88 -0.02 -11.75
N ASN A 168 18.21 -0.90 -12.49
CA ASN A 168 16.76 -1.03 -12.46
C ASN A 168 16.33 -2.24 -11.61
N TYR A 169 15.40 -2.02 -10.69
CA TYR A 169 14.93 -3.03 -9.74
C TYR A 169 13.42 -3.32 -9.87
N GLY A 170 12.74 -2.75 -10.86
CA GLY A 170 11.33 -2.97 -11.04
C GLY A 170 10.86 -2.72 -12.48
N VAL A 171 9.76 -3.35 -12.83
CA VAL A 171 9.09 -3.17 -14.13
C VAL A 171 7.88 -2.27 -13.94
N PRO A 172 7.73 -1.17 -14.69
CA PRO A 172 6.52 -0.35 -14.62
C PRO A 172 5.28 -1.19 -14.96
N PHE A 173 4.28 -1.14 -14.07
CA PHE A 173 3.04 -1.89 -14.26
C PHE A 173 1.99 -1.04 -14.99
N ASP A 174 1.83 0.20 -14.58
CA ASP A 174 0.87 1.12 -15.17
C ASP A 174 1.42 2.53 -15.35
N ASN A 175 0.65 3.37 -16.00
CA ASN A 175 0.92 4.79 -16.14
C ASN A 175 -0.37 5.57 -15.87
N GLY A 176 -0.71 5.67 -14.58
CA GLY A 176 -1.89 6.36 -14.12
C GLY A 176 -1.86 7.87 -14.38
N ALA A 177 -3.03 8.45 -14.57
CA ALA A 177 -3.24 9.88 -14.64
C ALA A 177 -4.23 10.32 -13.57
N VAL A 178 -3.92 11.41 -12.89
CA VAL A 178 -4.88 12.06 -11.99
C VAL A 178 -5.77 12.99 -12.80
N ILE A 179 -7.08 12.78 -12.69
CA ILE A 179 -8.09 13.62 -13.36
C ILE A 179 -9.06 14.19 -12.32
N ALA A 180 -9.61 15.35 -12.60
CA ALA A 180 -10.75 15.88 -11.87
C ALA A 180 -12.04 15.51 -12.60
N CYS A 181 -13.00 14.93 -11.85
CA CYS A 181 -14.33 14.62 -12.37
C CYS A 181 -15.34 15.54 -11.69
N TYR A 182 -16.18 16.18 -12.46
CA TYR A 182 -17.16 17.14 -11.97
C TYR A 182 -18.59 16.67 -12.24
N ARG A 183 -19.47 16.94 -11.30
CA ARG A 183 -20.91 16.82 -11.46
C ARG A 183 -21.42 18.03 -12.26
N THR A 184 -21.62 17.84 -13.57
CA THR A 184 -22.05 18.91 -14.47
C THR A 184 -23.40 19.48 -14.12
N ASP A 185 -24.31 18.65 -13.59
CA ASP A 185 -25.62 19.08 -13.11
C ASP A 185 -25.55 20.07 -11.94
N ILE A 186 -24.57 19.91 -11.05
CA ILE A 186 -24.32 20.84 -9.93
C ILE A 186 -23.69 22.14 -10.44
N LEU A 187 -22.77 22.04 -11.41
CA LEU A 187 -22.17 23.21 -12.04
C LEU A 187 -23.24 24.05 -12.75
N ASP A 188 -24.10 23.41 -13.55
CA ASP A 188 -25.20 24.08 -14.27
C ASP A 188 -26.17 24.77 -13.31
N GLU A 189 -26.53 24.14 -12.18
CA GLU A 189 -27.37 24.72 -11.13
C GLU A 189 -26.77 25.99 -10.54
N ALA A 190 -25.43 26.02 -10.41
CA ALA A 190 -24.66 27.18 -9.93
C ALA A 190 -24.34 28.22 -11.01
N GLY A 191 -24.60 27.92 -12.27
CA GLY A 191 -24.35 28.80 -13.43
C GLY A 191 -22.92 28.71 -13.94
N TYR A 192 -22.25 27.58 -13.75
CA TYR A 192 -20.91 27.29 -14.25
C TYR A 192 -20.93 26.17 -15.29
N THR A 193 -19.90 26.13 -16.12
CA THR A 193 -19.64 25.09 -17.10
C THR A 193 -18.28 24.45 -16.87
N LEU A 194 -17.95 23.36 -17.58
CA LEU A 194 -16.62 22.76 -17.51
C LEU A 194 -15.51 23.69 -18.02
N ASP A 195 -15.83 24.61 -18.91
CA ASP A 195 -14.87 25.58 -19.44
C ASP A 195 -14.38 26.54 -18.35
N ASP A 196 -15.24 26.87 -17.36
CA ASP A 196 -14.88 27.70 -16.22
C ASP A 196 -13.88 27.00 -15.26
N LEU A 197 -13.74 25.69 -15.38
CA LEU A 197 -12.84 24.85 -14.59
C LEU A 197 -11.62 24.34 -15.36
N THR A 198 -11.46 24.79 -16.63
CA THR A 198 -10.33 24.41 -17.48
C THR A 198 -9.18 25.40 -17.28
N ASP A 199 -7.96 24.87 -17.12
CA ASP A 199 -6.71 25.67 -16.96
C ASP A 199 -6.77 26.73 -15.85
N ILE A 200 -7.48 26.47 -14.77
CA ILE A 200 -7.65 27.40 -13.66
C ILE A 200 -6.59 27.24 -12.56
N THR A 201 -6.42 28.27 -11.76
CA THR A 201 -5.60 28.22 -10.55
C THR A 201 -6.36 27.59 -9.39
N TRP A 202 -5.65 27.08 -8.39
CA TRP A 202 -6.26 26.61 -7.14
C TRP A 202 -7.10 27.70 -6.44
N SER A 203 -6.67 28.96 -6.51
CA SER A 203 -7.44 30.09 -5.93
C SER A 203 -8.78 30.25 -6.64
N LYS A 204 -8.81 30.14 -7.98
CA LYS A 204 -10.04 30.22 -8.76
C LYS A 204 -10.94 29.01 -8.53
N PHE A 205 -10.36 27.81 -8.44
CA PHE A 205 -11.09 26.60 -8.07
C PHE A 205 -11.81 26.76 -6.72
N MET A 206 -11.10 27.27 -5.70
CA MET A 206 -11.68 27.53 -4.37
C MET A 206 -12.77 28.59 -4.38
N GLU A 207 -12.64 29.64 -5.20
CA GLU A 207 -13.66 30.68 -5.38
C GLU A 207 -14.95 30.07 -5.97
N ILE A 208 -14.82 29.33 -7.08
CA ILE A 208 -15.96 28.65 -7.72
C ILE A 208 -16.59 27.64 -6.76
N GLY A 209 -15.79 26.84 -6.05
CA GLY A 209 -16.32 25.87 -5.09
C GLY A 209 -17.14 26.49 -3.96
N LYS A 210 -16.74 27.64 -3.45
CA LYS A 210 -17.52 28.41 -2.45
C LYS A 210 -18.84 28.91 -3.04
N ASP A 211 -18.81 29.47 -4.23
CA ASP A 211 -20.02 30.01 -4.88
C ASP A 211 -20.99 28.87 -5.25
N VAL A 212 -20.48 27.73 -5.71
CA VAL A 212 -21.29 26.52 -5.93
C VAL A 212 -21.96 26.07 -4.63
N HIS A 213 -21.19 26.03 -3.54
CA HIS A 213 -21.75 25.64 -2.25
C HIS A 213 -22.81 26.62 -1.73
N GLU A 214 -22.58 27.93 -1.88
CA GLU A 214 -23.54 28.96 -1.47
C GLU A 214 -24.85 28.87 -2.26
N LYS A 215 -24.80 28.57 -3.55
CA LYS A 215 -25.97 28.50 -4.44
C LYS A 215 -26.74 27.19 -4.35
N THR A 216 -26.04 26.08 -4.16
CA THR A 216 -26.64 24.72 -4.29
C THR A 216 -26.65 23.94 -2.97
N GLY A 217 -25.87 24.38 -1.96
CA GLY A 217 -25.64 23.62 -0.74
C GLY A 217 -24.77 22.37 -0.91
N LYS A 218 -24.21 22.15 -2.13
CA LYS A 218 -23.39 20.98 -2.47
C LYS A 218 -21.93 21.41 -2.66
N TYR A 219 -21.02 20.46 -2.53
CA TYR A 219 -19.59 20.69 -2.83
C TYR A 219 -19.29 20.37 -4.29
N LEU A 220 -18.25 21.04 -4.81
CA LEU A 220 -17.72 20.85 -6.15
C LEU A 220 -16.99 19.52 -6.25
#